data_b24d17f49cbab190e3f426e1e426a4a7
#
_entry.id   b24d17f49cbab190e3f426e1e426a4a7
#
_cell.length_a   1.000
_cell.length_b   1.000
_cell.length_c   1.000
_cell.angle_alpha   90.00
_cell.angle_beta   90.00
_cell.angle_gamma   90.00
#
_symmetry.space_group_name_H-M   'P 1'
#
loop_
_entity.id
_entity.type
_entity.pdbx_description
1 polymer ?
#
loop_
_entity_poly.entity_id
_entity_poly.type
_entity_poly.pdbx_seq_one_letter_code
_entity_poly.pdbx_strand_id
1 'polypeptide(L)'
;MKQVLKSLSLASLFVVFLLNVASADEALLKPFVLGSRGPGTVAEKTTVVKSALIAQGFTIAGEYPPYPEAMVIVATNDELKSNAAKSEHGGFGAAVRVSVTKVKDEVQVAYVNPVYMANAYRMQGDLADVAAKLAAALGKQEEFGAKGLKAKKLRSYHYMVGMEYFDDPSVLAEYGSFEEAAAAVESGLAAGRGGVTKVYRIDVPEKKEAVFGVALKAATDADKIMDDQYIMHEIDFKELRSTAHLPYEILVSGNKVYALYARFRIAISFPDLSMMGSNSFMNIMKSPKAIQKALTQAAEGKK
;
A
#
# COMPACT_ATOMS: atom_id res chain seq x y z
N MET A 1 -65.24 -4.72 -67.10
CA MET A 1 -64.20 -5.71 -66.76
C MET A 1 -62.83 -5.04 -66.97
N LYS A 2 -62.21 -4.54 -65.96
CA LYS A 2 -60.79 -4.20 -65.94
C LYS A 2 -60.37 -4.17 -64.45
N GLN A 3 -59.58 -5.15 -64.06
CA GLN A 3 -58.97 -5.24 -62.74
C GLN A 3 -57.87 -4.22 -62.63
N VAL A 4 -57.81 -3.47 -61.57
CA VAL A 4 -56.71 -2.59 -61.20
C VAL A 4 -56.00 -3.24 -60.01
N LEU A 5 -54.80 -3.76 -60.31
CA LEU A 5 -53.84 -4.21 -59.27
C LEU A 5 -53.33 -3.00 -58.51
N LYS A 6 -53.54 -2.99 -57.22
CA LYS A 6 -52.85 -2.05 -56.31
C LYS A 6 -51.60 -2.75 -55.76
N SER A 7 -50.44 -2.25 -56.16
CA SER A 7 -49.14 -2.59 -55.59
C SER A 7 -48.97 -1.90 -54.24
N LEU A 8 -48.87 -2.66 -53.14
CA LEU A 8 -48.43 -2.18 -51.87
C LEU A 8 -46.90 -2.14 -51.84
N SER A 9 -46.34 -0.97 -51.76
CA SER A 9 -44.89 -0.76 -51.46
C SER A 9 -44.71 -0.90 -49.94
N LEU A 10 -43.96 -1.93 -49.51
CA LEU A 10 -43.54 -2.15 -48.15
C LEU A 10 -42.23 -1.36 -47.93
N ALA A 11 -42.34 -0.19 -47.31
CA ALA A 11 -41.15 0.59 -46.89
C ALA A 11 -40.61 0.00 -45.59
N SER A 12 -39.50 -0.74 -45.69
CA SER A 12 -38.72 -1.22 -44.54
C SER A 12 -38.03 -0.05 -43.87
N LEU A 13 -38.50 0.35 -42.70
CA LEU A 13 -37.87 1.33 -41.82
C LEU A 13 -36.71 0.66 -41.06
N PHE A 14 -35.49 0.82 -41.53
CA PHE A 14 -34.27 0.36 -40.81
C PHE A 14 -33.98 1.36 -39.68
N VAL A 15 -34.40 1.04 -38.46
CA VAL A 15 -34.02 1.77 -37.24
C VAL A 15 -32.58 1.33 -36.88
N VAL A 16 -31.62 2.14 -37.25
CA VAL A 16 -30.24 1.98 -36.78
C VAL A 16 -30.17 2.41 -35.31
N PHE A 17 -30.16 1.45 -34.41
CA PHE A 17 -29.83 1.68 -32.99
C PHE A 17 -28.32 1.97 -32.92
N LEU A 18 -27.97 3.24 -32.91
CA LEU A 18 -26.62 3.68 -32.50
C LEU A 18 -26.50 3.36 -31.00
N LEU A 19 -25.91 2.21 -30.69
CA LEU A 19 -25.37 1.94 -29.34
C LEU A 19 -24.27 2.96 -29.08
N ASN A 20 -24.62 4.06 -28.40
CA ASN A 20 -23.64 4.87 -27.72
C ASN A 20 -22.98 3.98 -26.65
N VAL A 21 -21.88 3.32 -26.98
CA VAL A 21 -20.94 2.79 -26.01
C VAL A 21 -20.34 4.03 -25.35
N ALA A 22 -21.01 4.52 -24.31
CA ALA A 22 -20.39 5.44 -23.38
C ALA A 22 -19.17 4.72 -22.83
N SER A 23 -17.99 5.12 -23.29
CA SER A 23 -16.73 4.73 -22.69
C SER A 23 -16.81 5.24 -21.25
N ALA A 24 -17.14 4.36 -20.30
CA ALA A 24 -17.07 4.71 -18.91
C ALA A 24 -15.64 5.15 -18.67
N ASP A 25 -15.46 6.42 -18.36
CA ASP A 25 -14.12 6.96 -18.09
C ASP A 25 -13.60 6.17 -16.88
N GLU A 26 -12.52 5.41 -17.11
CA GLU A 26 -11.98 4.48 -16.11
C GLU A 26 -11.63 5.27 -14.85
N ALA A 27 -12.25 4.92 -13.71
CA ALA A 27 -12.13 5.67 -12.47
C ALA A 27 -10.65 5.83 -12.07
N LEU A 28 -10.28 7.04 -11.67
CA LEU A 28 -8.96 7.35 -11.17
C LEU A 28 -8.86 6.89 -9.72
N LEU A 29 -7.95 5.97 -9.45
CA LEU A 29 -7.66 5.44 -8.12
C LEU A 29 -6.65 6.34 -7.41
N LYS A 30 -6.83 6.56 -6.12
CA LYS A 30 -5.90 7.29 -5.26
C LYS A 30 -5.36 6.38 -4.15
N PRO A 31 -4.13 6.66 -3.63
CA PRO A 31 -3.43 5.72 -2.74
C PRO A 31 -4.08 5.55 -1.36
N PHE A 32 -4.82 6.54 -0.87
CA PHE A 32 -5.39 6.52 0.47
C PHE A 32 -6.86 6.87 0.46
N VAL A 33 -7.54 6.43 1.53
CA VAL A 33 -8.93 6.75 1.84
C VAL A 33 -8.98 7.39 3.22
N LEU A 34 -9.61 8.56 3.32
CA LEU A 34 -10.01 9.12 4.59
C LEU A 34 -11.29 8.42 5.04
N GLY A 35 -11.21 7.64 6.10
CA GLY A 35 -12.36 6.96 6.69
C GLY A 35 -13.20 7.91 7.52
N SER A 36 -12.56 8.58 8.46
CA SER A 36 -13.21 9.55 9.35
C SER A 36 -12.21 10.59 9.89
N ARG A 37 -12.74 11.73 10.33
CA ARG A 37 -12.01 12.73 11.13
C ARG A 37 -12.91 13.37 12.16
N GLY A 38 -12.33 13.83 13.25
CA GLY A 38 -13.07 14.50 14.32
C GLY A 38 -12.29 14.60 15.61
N PRO A 39 -12.88 15.17 16.66
CA PRO A 39 -12.23 15.34 17.97
C PRO A 39 -11.89 14.02 18.64
N GLY A 40 -10.98 14.07 19.61
CA GLY A 40 -10.55 12.95 20.43
C GLY A 40 -9.03 12.79 20.50
N THR A 41 -8.57 11.70 21.06
CA THR A 41 -7.15 11.35 21.13
C THR A 41 -6.80 10.22 20.19
N VAL A 42 -5.52 10.12 19.82
CA VAL A 42 -5.00 9.00 19.02
C VAL A 42 -5.26 7.66 19.73
N ALA A 43 -5.08 7.59 21.05
CA ALA A 43 -5.28 6.36 21.82
C ALA A 43 -6.74 5.86 21.79
N GLU A 44 -7.71 6.77 22.02
CA GLU A 44 -9.14 6.44 21.96
C GLU A 44 -9.55 5.97 20.55
N LYS A 45 -9.16 6.74 19.52
CA LYS A 45 -9.48 6.37 18.13
C LYS A 45 -8.81 5.07 17.70
N THR A 46 -7.57 4.79 18.15
CA THR A 46 -6.88 3.51 17.90
C THR A 46 -7.69 2.33 18.45
N THR A 47 -8.19 2.45 19.67
CA THR A 47 -9.02 1.40 20.29
C THR A 47 -10.30 1.15 19.49
N VAL A 48 -10.99 2.21 19.08
CA VAL A 48 -12.22 2.12 18.27
C VAL A 48 -11.92 1.49 16.90
N VAL A 49 -10.87 1.92 16.24
CA VAL A 49 -10.44 1.40 14.92
C VAL A 49 -10.14 -0.09 14.99
N LYS A 50 -9.37 -0.54 16.01
CA LYS A 50 -9.06 -1.98 16.17
C LYS A 50 -10.33 -2.81 16.37
N SER A 51 -11.24 -2.36 17.23
CA SER A 51 -12.51 -3.04 17.46
C SER A 51 -13.37 -3.12 16.19
N ALA A 52 -13.43 -2.04 15.41
CA ALA A 52 -14.19 -1.99 14.17
C ALA A 52 -13.59 -2.91 13.09
N LEU A 53 -12.26 -2.97 12.97
CA LEU A 53 -11.58 -3.89 12.06
C LEU A 53 -11.86 -5.34 12.42
N ILE A 54 -11.75 -5.70 13.71
CA ILE A 54 -12.04 -7.06 14.20
C ILE A 54 -13.50 -7.45 13.90
N ALA A 55 -14.44 -6.54 14.10
CA ALA A 55 -15.86 -6.77 13.81
C ALA A 55 -16.13 -7.03 12.32
N GLN A 56 -15.26 -6.55 11.42
CA GLN A 56 -15.34 -6.81 9.97
C GLN A 56 -14.45 -7.99 9.53
N GLY A 57 -14.00 -8.83 10.47
CA GLY A 57 -13.26 -10.05 10.19
C GLY A 57 -11.77 -9.85 9.89
N PHE A 58 -11.20 -8.71 10.28
CA PHE A 58 -9.76 -8.52 10.22
C PHE A 58 -9.08 -9.00 11.51
N THR A 59 -7.87 -9.50 11.36
CA THR A 59 -6.95 -9.78 12.47
C THR A 59 -5.91 -8.67 12.53
N ILE A 60 -5.68 -8.11 13.72
CA ILE A 60 -4.62 -7.12 13.93
C ILE A 60 -3.28 -7.86 13.95
N ALA A 61 -2.44 -7.60 12.95
CA ALA A 61 -1.13 -8.21 12.81
C ALA A 61 -0.04 -7.46 13.60
N GLY A 62 -0.20 -6.16 13.78
CA GLY A 62 0.73 -5.33 14.53
C GLY A 62 0.30 -3.86 14.57
N GLU A 63 0.98 -3.10 15.41
CA GLU A 63 0.79 -1.66 15.53
C GLU A 63 2.09 -1.00 16.01
N TYR A 64 2.32 0.25 15.61
CA TYR A 64 3.44 1.04 16.12
C TYR A 64 3.20 2.54 15.95
N PRO A 65 3.77 3.38 16.83
CA PRO A 65 3.78 4.84 16.67
C PRO A 65 5.01 5.26 15.84
N PRO A 66 4.86 5.65 14.56
CA PRO A 66 6.00 6.08 13.74
C PRO A 66 6.59 7.41 14.21
N TYR A 67 5.78 8.26 14.83
CA TYR A 67 6.14 9.55 15.41
C TYR A 67 5.07 10.00 16.40
N PRO A 68 5.32 11.08 17.19
CA PRO A 68 4.35 11.57 18.17
C PRO A 68 2.97 11.85 17.56
N GLU A 69 1.91 11.53 18.29
CA GLU A 69 0.52 11.75 17.87
C GLU A 69 0.11 11.01 16.57
N ALA A 70 0.78 9.92 16.26
CA ALA A 70 0.42 9.02 15.18
C ALA A 70 0.49 7.56 15.64
N MET A 71 -0.43 6.73 15.11
CA MET A 71 -0.44 5.27 15.27
C MET A 71 -0.72 4.65 13.91
N VAL A 72 0.04 3.63 13.55
CA VAL A 72 -0.26 2.76 12.41
C VAL A 72 -0.68 1.40 12.92
N ILE A 73 -1.82 0.94 12.44
CA ILE A 73 -2.41 -0.37 12.73
C ILE A 73 -2.31 -1.18 11.43
N VAL A 74 -1.78 -2.37 11.52
CA VAL A 74 -1.68 -3.29 10.39
C VAL A 74 -2.63 -4.44 10.62
N ALA A 75 -3.48 -4.71 9.63
CA ALA A 75 -4.49 -5.75 9.71
C ALA A 75 -4.43 -6.67 8.47
N THR A 76 -4.80 -7.92 8.67
CA THR A 76 -4.91 -8.93 7.62
C THR A 76 -6.20 -9.71 7.77
N ASN A 77 -6.57 -10.47 6.73
CA ASN A 77 -7.64 -11.46 6.77
C ASN A 77 -7.34 -12.57 5.75
N ASP A 78 -8.19 -13.60 5.72
CA ASP A 78 -7.98 -14.74 4.81
C ASP A 78 -8.09 -14.36 3.33
N GLU A 79 -8.89 -13.35 3.00
CA GLU A 79 -9.01 -12.84 1.63
C GLU A 79 -7.70 -12.19 1.14
N LEU A 80 -7.07 -11.35 1.98
CA LEU A 80 -5.77 -10.76 1.70
C LEU A 80 -4.69 -11.83 1.52
N LYS A 81 -4.62 -12.81 2.42
CA LYS A 81 -3.66 -13.92 2.34
C LYS A 81 -3.91 -14.79 1.11
N SER A 82 -5.17 -15.12 0.80
CA SER A 82 -5.53 -15.90 -0.38
C SER A 82 -5.18 -15.17 -1.69
N ASN A 83 -5.37 -13.84 -1.75
CA ASN A 83 -4.95 -13.05 -2.90
C ASN A 83 -3.42 -12.97 -3.01
N ALA A 84 -2.73 -12.81 -1.88
CA ALA A 84 -1.28 -12.85 -1.80
C ALA A 84 -0.72 -14.18 -2.34
N ALA A 85 -1.31 -15.30 -1.95
CA ALA A 85 -0.89 -16.64 -2.39
C ALA A 85 -0.96 -16.83 -3.92
N LYS A 86 -1.83 -16.11 -4.62
CA LYS A 86 -2.00 -16.18 -6.07
C LYS A 86 -1.08 -15.23 -6.85
N SER A 87 -0.41 -14.32 -6.18
CA SER A 87 0.33 -13.20 -6.82
C SER A 87 1.84 -13.36 -6.64
N GLU A 88 2.62 -12.95 -7.63
CA GLU A 88 4.09 -12.91 -7.50
C GLU A 88 4.47 -11.85 -6.46
N HIS A 89 5.39 -12.19 -5.53
CA HIS A 89 5.72 -11.35 -4.37
C HIS A 89 4.48 -10.87 -3.61
N GLY A 90 3.43 -11.69 -3.61
CA GLY A 90 2.10 -11.32 -3.11
C GLY A 90 2.06 -10.99 -1.63
N GLY A 91 3.04 -11.48 -0.85
CA GLY A 91 3.17 -11.15 0.56
C GLY A 91 3.18 -9.65 0.86
N PHE A 92 3.69 -8.80 -0.04
CA PHE A 92 3.60 -7.34 0.09
C PHE A 92 2.15 -6.82 0.12
N GLY A 93 1.21 -7.56 -0.47
CA GLY A 93 -0.22 -7.25 -0.46
C GLY A 93 -1.04 -8.02 0.57
N ALA A 94 -0.41 -8.79 1.47
CA ALA A 94 -1.10 -9.60 2.48
C ALA A 94 -1.67 -8.79 3.66
N ALA A 95 -1.45 -7.48 3.69
CA ALA A 95 -1.89 -6.59 4.76
C ALA A 95 -2.51 -5.29 4.24
N VAL A 96 -3.38 -4.72 5.07
CA VAL A 96 -3.83 -3.33 4.95
C VAL A 96 -3.27 -2.50 6.10
N ARG A 97 -2.95 -1.24 5.83
CA ARG A 97 -2.42 -0.31 6.83
C ARG A 97 -3.45 0.78 7.09
N VAL A 98 -3.73 1.02 8.36
CA VAL A 98 -4.64 2.05 8.85
C VAL A 98 -3.86 2.98 9.74
N SER A 99 -3.99 4.28 9.54
CA SER A 99 -3.37 5.29 10.38
C SER A 99 -4.40 6.05 11.19
N VAL A 100 -4.03 6.37 12.41
CA VAL A 100 -4.73 7.29 13.31
C VAL A 100 -3.75 8.42 13.60
N THR A 101 -4.00 9.62 13.07
CA THR A 101 -3.03 10.73 13.11
C THR A 101 -3.71 12.00 13.57
N LYS A 102 -3.17 12.64 14.60
CA LYS A 102 -3.65 13.94 15.06
C LYS A 102 -3.12 15.05 14.16
N VAL A 103 -4.02 15.89 13.69
CA VAL A 103 -3.71 17.05 12.87
C VAL A 103 -4.46 18.24 13.46
N LYS A 104 -3.75 19.19 14.07
CA LYS A 104 -4.35 20.29 14.82
C LYS A 104 -5.29 19.76 15.92
N ASP A 105 -6.56 20.10 15.87
CA ASP A 105 -7.56 19.74 16.87
C ASP A 105 -8.35 18.46 16.52
N GLU A 106 -8.07 17.84 15.38
CA GLU A 106 -8.78 16.64 14.90
C GLU A 106 -7.86 15.43 14.80
N VAL A 107 -8.44 14.26 14.96
CA VAL A 107 -7.80 12.97 14.69
C VAL A 107 -8.38 12.40 13.39
N GLN A 108 -7.50 12.14 12.44
CA GLN A 108 -7.81 11.52 11.17
C GLN A 108 -7.60 10.01 11.26
N VAL A 109 -8.57 9.24 10.77
CA VAL A 109 -8.46 7.81 10.50
C VAL A 109 -8.40 7.63 8.99
N ALA A 110 -7.26 7.21 8.48
CA ALA A 110 -7.05 6.98 7.06
C ALA A 110 -6.49 5.58 6.83
N TYR A 111 -6.68 5.03 5.65
CA TYR A 111 -6.15 3.71 5.30
C TYR A 111 -5.67 3.67 3.85
N VAL A 112 -4.76 2.76 3.53
CA VAL A 112 -4.36 2.51 2.15
C VAL A 112 -5.55 2.00 1.36
N ASN A 113 -5.75 2.51 0.16
CA ASN A 113 -6.79 2.04 -0.74
C ASN A 113 -6.44 0.63 -1.27
N PRO A 114 -7.17 -0.43 -0.88
CA PRO A 114 -6.82 -1.80 -1.29
C PRO A 114 -6.84 -1.99 -2.81
N VAL A 115 -7.80 -1.38 -3.50
CA VAL A 115 -7.92 -1.48 -4.97
C VAL A 115 -6.73 -0.80 -5.67
N TYR A 116 -6.28 0.34 -5.14
CA TYR A 116 -5.07 1.01 -5.64
C TYR A 116 -3.84 0.12 -5.45
N MET A 117 -3.65 -0.42 -4.24
CA MET A 117 -2.48 -1.25 -3.92
C MET A 117 -2.49 -2.58 -4.65
N ALA A 118 -3.67 -3.21 -4.84
CA ALA A 118 -3.80 -4.43 -5.66
C ALA A 118 -3.27 -4.21 -7.08
N ASN A 119 -3.57 -3.06 -7.68
CA ASN A 119 -3.05 -2.72 -8.99
C ASN A 119 -1.56 -2.35 -8.97
N ALA A 120 -1.11 -1.55 -8.00
CA ALA A 120 0.30 -1.16 -7.87
C ALA A 120 1.22 -2.37 -7.62
N TYR A 121 0.74 -3.36 -6.87
CA TYR A 121 1.45 -4.62 -6.57
C TYR A 121 1.10 -5.76 -7.52
N ARG A 122 0.43 -5.46 -8.65
CA ARG A 122 0.07 -6.42 -9.71
C ARG A 122 -0.62 -7.69 -9.17
N MET A 123 -1.43 -7.53 -8.10
CA MET A 123 -2.16 -8.64 -7.50
C MET A 123 -3.10 -9.29 -8.51
N GLN A 124 -3.42 -10.57 -8.33
CA GLN A 124 -4.37 -11.30 -9.19
C GLN A 124 -5.82 -10.87 -8.95
N GLY A 125 -6.20 -10.59 -7.69
CA GLY A 125 -7.50 -10.01 -7.34
C GLY A 125 -7.42 -8.50 -7.18
N ASP A 126 -8.57 -7.85 -7.23
CA ASP A 126 -8.71 -6.39 -7.14
C ASP A 126 -8.88 -5.87 -5.70
N LEU A 127 -9.13 -6.76 -4.73
CA LEU A 127 -9.39 -6.45 -3.33
C LEU A 127 -10.60 -5.51 -3.09
N ALA A 128 -11.59 -5.53 -3.99
CA ALA A 128 -12.79 -4.70 -3.86
C ALA A 128 -13.60 -5.06 -2.59
N ASP A 129 -13.71 -6.35 -2.25
CA ASP A 129 -14.40 -6.79 -1.04
C ASP A 129 -13.67 -6.36 0.23
N VAL A 130 -12.34 -6.38 0.23
CA VAL A 130 -11.51 -5.83 1.33
C VAL A 130 -11.76 -4.33 1.48
N ALA A 131 -11.83 -3.59 0.36
CA ALA A 131 -12.14 -2.16 0.37
C ALA A 131 -13.54 -1.88 0.95
N ALA A 132 -14.55 -2.70 0.60
CA ALA A 132 -15.90 -2.60 1.14
C ALA A 132 -15.94 -2.86 2.66
N LYS A 133 -15.22 -3.88 3.15
CA LYS A 133 -15.10 -4.18 4.59
C LYS A 133 -14.42 -3.04 5.36
N LEU A 134 -13.36 -2.45 4.80
CA LEU A 134 -12.70 -1.29 5.41
C LEU A 134 -13.62 -0.06 5.44
N ALA A 135 -14.36 0.20 4.36
CA ALA A 135 -15.33 1.28 4.33
C ALA A 135 -16.46 1.07 5.36
N ALA A 136 -16.92 -0.17 5.56
CA ALA A 136 -17.90 -0.51 6.58
C ALA A 136 -17.35 -0.34 8.01
N ALA A 137 -16.07 -0.68 8.23
CA ALA A 137 -15.42 -0.56 9.54
C ALA A 137 -15.09 0.90 9.90
N LEU A 138 -14.53 1.66 8.96
CA LEU A 138 -13.85 2.92 9.23
C LEU A 138 -14.50 4.15 8.58
N GLY A 139 -15.47 3.91 7.67
CA GLY A 139 -16.03 4.94 6.80
C GLY A 139 -15.21 5.14 5.53
N LYS A 140 -15.80 5.93 4.61
CA LYS A 140 -15.16 6.38 3.37
C LYS A 140 -15.65 7.78 3.05
N GLN A 141 -14.93 8.79 3.51
CA GLN A 141 -15.27 10.20 3.23
C GLN A 141 -14.76 10.62 1.86
N GLU A 142 -13.47 10.40 1.61
CA GLU A 142 -12.84 10.74 0.32
C GLU A 142 -11.61 9.88 0.05
N GLU A 143 -11.26 9.70 -1.22
CA GLU A 143 -9.97 9.17 -1.66
C GLU A 143 -8.98 10.33 -1.87
N PHE A 144 -7.75 10.20 -1.38
CA PHE A 144 -6.77 11.27 -1.39
C PHE A 144 -5.33 10.78 -1.63
N GLY A 145 -4.38 11.70 -1.55
CA GLY A 145 -2.95 11.46 -1.68
C GLY A 145 -2.40 11.77 -3.06
N ALA A 146 -3.24 11.78 -4.09
CA ALA A 146 -2.86 12.05 -5.47
C ALA A 146 -4.04 12.61 -6.28
N LYS A 147 -3.76 13.11 -7.49
CA LYS A 147 -4.79 13.40 -8.50
C LYS A 147 -5.51 12.12 -8.95
N GLY A 148 -4.81 11.00 -8.89
CA GLY A 148 -5.30 9.68 -9.23
C GLY A 148 -4.65 9.09 -10.49
N LEU A 149 -4.65 7.76 -10.55
CA LEU A 149 -4.10 6.99 -11.68
C LEU A 149 -5.10 5.93 -12.11
N LYS A 150 -5.18 5.66 -13.42
CA LYS A 150 -5.95 4.54 -13.94
C LYS A 150 -5.35 3.20 -13.51
N ALA A 151 -6.17 2.17 -13.27
CA ALA A 151 -5.74 0.84 -12.86
C ALA A 151 -4.64 0.26 -13.77
N LYS A 152 -4.82 0.34 -15.09
CA LYS A 152 -3.82 -0.10 -16.06
C LYS A 152 -2.47 0.61 -15.90
N LYS A 153 -2.48 1.93 -15.59
CA LYS A 153 -1.25 2.71 -15.38
C LYS A 153 -0.55 2.28 -14.10
N LEU A 154 -1.30 1.97 -13.03
CA LEU A 154 -0.76 1.46 -11.77
C LEU A 154 -0.06 0.11 -11.95
N ARG A 155 -0.63 -0.81 -12.73
CA ARG A 155 -0.02 -2.13 -12.97
C ARG A 155 1.31 -2.08 -13.74
N SER A 156 1.59 -0.98 -14.41
CA SER A 156 2.87 -0.72 -15.10
C SER A 156 3.58 0.50 -14.52
N TYR A 157 3.32 0.82 -13.24
CA TYR A 157 3.83 2.03 -12.64
C TYR A 157 5.33 1.93 -12.36
N HIS A 158 6.03 2.95 -12.76
CA HIS A 158 7.36 3.35 -12.31
C HIS A 158 7.39 4.88 -12.26
N TYR A 159 8.21 5.46 -11.41
CA TYR A 159 8.22 6.91 -11.22
C TYR A 159 8.67 7.65 -12.48
N MET A 160 9.82 7.24 -13.04
CA MET A 160 10.39 7.78 -14.28
C MET A 160 11.25 6.73 -14.99
N VAL A 161 11.65 7.02 -16.21
CA VAL A 161 12.51 6.14 -17.03
C VAL A 161 13.77 5.74 -16.25
N GLY A 162 14.02 4.43 -16.18
CA GLY A 162 15.17 3.85 -15.47
C GLY A 162 14.98 3.67 -13.97
N MET A 163 13.77 3.91 -13.44
CA MET A 163 13.43 3.57 -12.06
C MET A 163 12.64 2.25 -11.96
N GLU A 164 12.66 1.67 -10.79
CA GLU A 164 12.18 0.34 -10.50
C GLU A 164 10.66 0.23 -10.65
N TYR A 165 10.22 -0.93 -11.12
CA TYR A 165 8.84 -1.40 -11.10
C TYR A 165 8.58 -2.25 -9.84
N PHE A 166 7.35 -2.70 -9.65
CA PHE A 166 6.99 -3.61 -8.57
C PHE A 166 7.76 -4.94 -8.65
N ASP A 167 7.95 -5.48 -9.84
CA ASP A 167 8.63 -6.75 -10.12
C ASP A 167 10.17 -6.65 -10.19
N ASP A 168 10.72 -5.49 -9.82
CA ASP A 168 12.16 -5.27 -9.65
C ASP A 168 12.52 -5.05 -8.17
N PRO A 169 12.19 -5.95 -7.22
CA PRO A 169 12.52 -5.74 -5.82
C PRO A 169 14.03 -5.87 -5.57
N SER A 170 14.52 -5.18 -4.53
CA SER A 170 15.88 -5.40 -4.03
C SER A 170 15.99 -6.79 -3.43
N VAL A 171 16.99 -7.57 -3.84
CA VAL A 171 17.42 -8.78 -3.11
C VAL A 171 18.32 -8.33 -1.96
N LEU A 172 17.89 -8.59 -0.72
CA LEU A 172 18.62 -8.20 0.50
C LEU A 172 19.57 -9.30 0.95
N ALA A 173 19.13 -10.57 0.86
CA ALA A 173 19.91 -11.75 1.25
C ALA A 173 19.38 -13.01 0.55
N GLU A 174 20.18 -14.07 0.55
CA GLU A 174 19.81 -15.41 0.06
C GLU A 174 20.35 -16.47 1.02
N TYR A 175 19.56 -17.53 1.28
CA TYR A 175 19.83 -18.59 2.24
C TYR A 175 19.66 -19.98 1.61
N GLY A 176 19.84 -21.04 2.37
CA GLY A 176 19.65 -22.40 1.91
C GLY A 176 18.17 -22.82 1.82
N SER A 177 17.30 -22.21 2.64
CA SER A 177 15.87 -22.54 2.70
C SER A 177 15.03 -21.34 3.12
N PHE A 178 13.69 -21.46 2.99
CA PHE A 178 12.73 -20.49 3.51
C PHE A 178 12.84 -20.34 5.03
N GLU A 179 13.00 -21.46 5.74
CA GLU A 179 13.07 -21.49 7.20
C GLU A 179 14.33 -20.76 7.69
N GLU A 180 15.48 -20.96 7.03
CA GLU A 180 16.72 -20.24 7.34
C GLU A 180 16.57 -18.74 7.06
N ALA A 181 16.01 -18.37 5.91
CA ALA A 181 15.79 -16.98 5.55
C ALA A 181 14.86 -16.28 6.56
N ALA A 182 13.72 -16.90 6.89
CA ALA A 182 12.78 -16.37 7.85
C ALA A 182 13.36 -16.22 9.26
N ALA A 183 14.13 -17.23 9.72
CA ALA A 183 14.82 -17.20 11.01
C ALA A 183 15.90 -16.11 11.06
N ALA A 184 16.64 -15.90 9.97
CA ALA A 184 17.65 -14.85 9.87
C ALA A 184 17.04 -13.46 9.97
N VAL A 185 15.96 -13.20 9.22
CA VAL A 185 15.20 -11.94 9.29
C VAL A 185 14.66 -11.71 10.70
N GLU A 186 14.01 -12.70 11.29
CA GLU A 186 13.47 -12.63 12.66
C GLU A 186 14.57 -12.27 13.67
N SER A 187 15.74 -12.94 13.58
CA SER A 187 16.89 -12.67 14.45
C SER A 187 17.45 -11.26 14.26
N GLY A 188 17.58 -10.80 13.01
CA GLY A 188 18.09 -9.45 12.72
C GLY A 188 17.16 -8.35 13.23
N LEU A 189 15.86 -8.54 13.07
CA LEU A 189 14.83 -7.61 13.57
C LEU A 189 14.75 -7.60 15.10
N ALA A 190 14.85 -8.76 15.74
CA ALA A 190 14.89 -8.86 17.20
C ALA A 190 16.13 -8.18 17.80
N ALA A 191 17.26 -8.21 17.08
CA ALA A 191 18.49 -7.52 17.47
C ALA A 191 18.50 -6.02 17.11
N GLY A 192 17.47 -5.49 16.46
CA GLY A 192 17.39 -4.07 16.04
C GLY A 192 18.47 -3.66 15.03
N ARG A 193 18.95 -4.60 14.20
CA ARG A 193 20.05 -4.32 13.27
C ARG A 193 19.69 -3.24 12.27
N GLY A 194 20.64 -2.36 12.01
CA GLY A 194 20.44 -1.22 11.12
C GLY A 194 19.39 -0.22 11.61
N GLY A 195 18.99 -0.26 12.89
CA GLY A 195 17.90 0.56 13.42
C GLY A 195 16.51 0.06 12.97
N VAL A 196 16.41 -1.21 12.57
CA VAL A 196 15.17 -1.81 12.04
C VAL A 196 14.58 -2.76 13.07
N THR A 197 13.31 -2.58 13.42
CA THR A 197 12.59 -3.42 14.39
C THR A 197 11.30 -3.94 13.80
N LYS A 198 10.88 -5.14 14.25
CA LYS A 198 9.66 -5.78 13.76
C LYS A 198 8.41 -5.07 14.29
N VAL A 199 7.48 -4.79 13.38
CA VAL A 199 6.12 -4.33 13.68
C VAL A 199 5.15 -5.51 13.59
N TYR A 200 5.22 -6.30 12.52
CA TYR A 200 4.37 -7.46 12.32
C TYR A 200 5.07 -8.54 11.49
N ARG A 201 4.47 -9.73 11.50
CA ARG A 201 4.75 -10.82 10.56
C ARG A 201 3.43 -11.42 10.08
N ILE A 202 3.31 -11.65 8.78
CA ILE A 202 2.20 -12.38 8.17
C ILE A 202 2.79 -13.46 7.27
N ASP A 203 2.39 -14.70 7.52
CA ASP A 203 2.79 -15.85 6.72
C ASP A 203 1.75 -16.14 5.63
N VAL A 204 2.24 -16.49 4.44
CA VAL A 204 1.48 -16.99 3.28
C VAL A 204 2.03 -18.38 2.95
N PRO A 205 1.63 -19.41 3.73
CA PRO A 205 2.30 -20.71 3.73
C PRO A 205 2.19 -21.44 2.38
N GLU A 206 1.09 -21.27 1.65
CA GLU A 206 0.88 -21.91 0.34
C GLU A 206 1.96 -21.48 -0.68
N LYS A 207 2.63 -20.36 -0.43
CA LYS A 207 3.66 -19.81 -1.31
C LYS A 207 5.07 -19.86 -0.73
N LYS A 208 5.22 -20.34 0.50
CA LYS A 208 6.46 -20.18 1.28
C LYS A 208 6.91 -18.71 1.27
N GLU A 209 6.00 -17.84 1.60
CA GLU A 209 6.26 -16.41 1.80
C GLU A 209 5.94 -15.99 3.23
N ALA A 210 6.74 -15.07 3.76
CA ALA A 210 6.49 -14.35 5.01
C ALA A 210 6.84 -12.89 4.82
N VAL A 211 5.89 -11.98 5.08
CA VAL A 211 6.13 -10.54 5.06
C VAL A 211 6.29 -10.02 6.49
N PHE A 212 7.33 -9.22 6.68
CA PHE A 212 7.64 -8.53 7.93
C PHE A 212 7.47 -7.04 7.71
N GLY A 213 6.56 -6.41 8.44
CA GLY A 213 6.52 -4.95 8.52
C GLY A 213 7.53 -4.46 9.56
N VAL A 214 8.22 -3.39 9.23
CA VAL A 214 9.36 -2.94 10.03
C VAL A 214 9.36 -1.44 10.27
N ALA A 215 9.62 -1.03 11.49
CA ALA A 215 9.88 0.36 11.86
C ALA A 215 11.36 0.69 11.66
N LEU A 216 11.63 1.86 11.11
CA LEU A 216 12.96 2.36 10.85
C LEU A 216 13.24 3.53 11.80
N LYS A 217 14.19 3.36 12.71
CA LYS A 217 14.56 4.38 13.69
C LYS A 217 16.06 4.60 13.70
N ALA A 218 16.48 5.82 13.42
CA ALA A 218 17.88 6.21 13.47
C ALA A 218 18.41 6.13 14.91
N ALA A 219 19.60 5.54 15.05
CA ALA A 219 20.31 5.53 16.32
C ALA A 219 21.12 6.83 16.56
N THR A 220 21.51 7.49 15.47
CA THR A 220 22.31 8.73 15.48
C THR A 220 21.80 9.72 14.43
N ASP A 221 22.19 10.99 14.55
CA ASP A 221 21.87 12.01 13.54
C ASP A 221 22.45 11.69 12.15
N ALA A 222 23.54 10.93 12.08
CA ALA A 222 24.13 10.51 10.81
C ALA A 222 23.22 9.55 10.04
N ASP A 223 22.40 8.78 10.74
CA ASP A 223 21.50 7.78 10.16
C ASP A 223 20.08 8.32 9.95
N LYS A 224 19.77 9.55 10.36
CA LYS A 224 18.41 10.13 10.32
C LYS A 224 17.71 10.05 8.97
N ILE A 225 18.49 10.01 7.88
CA ILE A 225 17.93 9.92 6.52
C ILE A 225 17.18 8.61 6.23
N MET A 226 17.30 7.56 7.09
CA MET A 226 16.51 6.34 6.98
C MET A 226 15.33 6.31 7.95
N ASP A 227 15.22 7.26 8.87
CA ASP A 227 14.24 7.29 9.95
C ASP A 227 12.83 7.60 9.44
N ASP A 228 11.84 6.80 9.88
CA ASP A 228 10.44 6.96 9.47
C ASP A 228 9.91 8.38 9.76
N GLN A 229 10.18 8.91 10.94
CA GLN A 229 9.72 10.25 11.34
C GLN A 229 10.36 11.33 10.48
N TYR A 230 11.68 11.25 10.23
CA TYR A 230 12.38 12.22 9.39
C TYR A 230 11.81 12.26 7.98
N ILE A 231 11.64 11.08 7.36
CA ILE A 231 11.12 10.97 6.00
C ILE A 231 9.68 11.50 5.93
N MET A 232 8.82 11.05 6.83
CA MET A 232 7.41 11.49 6.85
C MET A 232 7.26 12.98 7.10
N HIS A 233 8.13 13.59 7.93
CA HIS A 233 8.13 15.04 8.13
C HIS A 233 8.37 15.81 6.83
N GLU A 234 9.20 15.28 5.94
CA GLU A 234 9.51 15.89 4.65
C GLU A 234 8.42 15.69 3.59
N ILE A 235 7.79 14.52 3.55
CA ILE A 235 6.91 14.18 2.41
C ILE A 235 5.41 14.17 2.76
N ASP A 236 5.03 14.03 4.03
CA ASP A 236 3.63 13.98 4.50
C ASP A 236 3.22 15.27 5.20
N PHE A 237 3.23 16.38 4.47
CA PHE A 237 2.98 17.74 4.98
C PHE A 237 1.58 18.28 4.68
N LYS A 238 0.79 17.60 3.84
CA LYS A 238 -0.56 18.03 3.46
C LYS A 238 -1.53 17.91 4.63
N GLU A 239 -2.69 18.59 4.54
CA GLU A 239 -3.73 18.54 5.56
C GLU A 239 -4.19 17.10 5.83
N LEU A 240 -4.49 16.31 4.78
CA LEU A 240 -4.78 14.89 4.92
C LEU A 240 -3.47 14.11 4.97
N ARG A 241 -3.27 13.37 6.05
CA ARG A 241 -2.02 12.65 6.33
C ARG A 241 -2.00 11.26 5.71
N SER A 242 -0.93 10.98 5.02
CA SER A 242 -0.64 9.71 4.36
C SER A 242 0.19 8.77 5.25
N THR A 243 0.04 8.87 6.57
CA THR A 243 0.81 8.10 7.57
C THR A 243 0.74 6.60 7.34
N ALA A 244 -0.36 6.09 6.75
CA ALA A 244 -0.53 4.70 6.35
C ALA A 244 0.41 4.25 5.20
N HIS A 245 1.28 5.14 4.67
CA HIS A 245 2.44 4.75 3.87
C HIS A 245 3.34 3.76 4.61
N LEU A 246 3.51 3.96 5.91
CA LEU A 246 4.29 3.12 6.81
C LEU A 246 3.50 1.88 7.28
N PRO A 247 4.20 0.82 7.71
CA PRO A 247 5.64 0.63 7.74
C PRO A 247 6.24 0.21 6.39
N TYR A 248 7.58 0.17 6.29
CA TYR A 248 8.28 -0.54 5.23
C TYR A 248 8.20 -2.04 5.46
N GLU A 249 8.53 -2.83 4.42
CA GLU A 249 8.35 -4.28 4.48
C GLU A 249 9.59 -5.03 3.96
N ILE A 250 9.89 -6.16 4.61
CA ILE A 250 10.81 -7.21 4.16
C ILE A 250 9.96 -8.44 3.80
N LEU A 251 10.16 -9.01 2.62
CA LEU A 251 9.50 -10.23 2.17
C LEU A 251 10.53 -11.36 2.07
N VAL A 252 10.29 -12.44 2.80
CA VAL A 252 10.93 -13.72 2.54
C VAL A 252 10.06 -14.48 1.54
N SER A 253 10.61 -14.87 0.40
CA SER A 253 9.94 -15.67 -0.63
C SER A 253 10.87 -16.78 -1.08
N GLY A 254 10.49 -18.02 -0.82
CA GLY A 254 11.39 -19.14 -0.93
C GLY A 254 12.65 -18.93 -0.07
N ASN A 255 13.82 -19.08 -0.64
CA ASN A 255 15.09 -18.93 0.07
C ASN A 255 15.69 -17.50 -0.02
N LYS A 256 14.97 -16.55 -0.62
CA LYS A 256 15.45 -15.18 -0.81
C LYS A 256 14.68 -14.18 0.05
N VAL A 257 15.36 -13.12 0.40
CA VAL A 257 14.83 -11.99 1.16
C VAL A 257 14.79 -10.77 0.27
N TYR A 258 13.64 -10.15 0.18
CA TYR A 258 13.38 -9.01 -0.69
C TYR A 258 12.87 -7.79 0.07
N ALA A 259 13.06 -6.63 -0.51
CA ALA A 259 12.28 -5.42 -0.18
C ALA A 259 11.93 -4.68 -1.47
N LEU A 260 10.75 -4.06 -1.51
CA LEU A 260 10.47 -3.11 -2.57
C LEU A 260 11.41 -1.91 -2.43
N TYR A 261 11.95 -1.43 -3.55
CA TYR A 261 12.76 -0.21 -3.51
C TYR A 261 11.96 0.93 -2.86
N ALA A 262 12.59 1.63 -1.90
CA ALA A 262 11.93 2.73 -1.21
C ALA A 262 11.48 3.84 -2.18
N ARG A 263 12.20 4.06 -3.30
CA ARG A 263 11.75 4.97 -4.37
C ARG A 263 10.41 4.55 -4.96
N PHE A 264 10.23 3.26 -5.25
CA PHE A 264 8.95 2.74 -5.74
C PHE A 264 7.85 2.92 -4.67
N ARG A 265 8.13 2.54 -3.41
CA ARG A 265 7.19 2.66 -2.28
C ARG A 265 6.76 4.12 -2.05
N ILE A 266 7.70 5.06 -2.08
CA ILE A 266 7.42 6.49 -1.95
C ILE A 266 6.59 6.96 -3.15
N ALA A 267 6.99 6.59 -4.37
CA ALA A 267 6.33 7.04 -5.57
C ALA A 267 4.87 6.56 -5.70
N ILE A 268 4.56 5.32 -5.32
CA ILE A 268 3.15 4.85 -5.33
C ILE A 268 2.30 5.46 -4.21
N SER A 269 2.91 5.91 -3.12
CA SER A 269 2.19 6.55 -2.02
C SER A 269 2.07 8.07 -2.18
N PHE A 270 3.04 8.69 -2.82
CA PHE A 270 3.14 10.13 -3.05
C PHE A 270 3.41 10.45 -4.53
N PRO A 271 2.53 10.01 -5.46
CA PRO A 271 2.82 10.14 -6.91
C PRO A 271 2.88 11.59 -7.39
N ASP A 272 2.31 12.54 -6.64
CA ASP A 272 2.34 13.97 -6.92
C ASP A 272 3.40 14.73 -6.08
N LEU A 273 4.34 14.00 -5.44
CA LEU A 273 5.42 14.64 -4.69
C LEU A 273 6.33 15.42 -5.64
N SER A 274 6.58 16.69 -5.32
CA SER A 274 7.49 17.53 -6.11
C SER A 274 8.92 16.95 -6.09
N MET A 275 9.62 17.09 -7.20
CA MET A 275 11.04 16.74 -7.26
C MET A 275 11.93 17.74 -6.53
N MET A 276 11.58 19.04 -6.57
CA MET A 276 12.43 20.14 -6.08
C MET A 276 11.63 21.11 -5.23
N GLY A 277 12.32 21.88 -4.41
CA GLY A 277 11.74 22.85 -3.49
C GLY A 277 11.67 22.36 -2.05
N SER A 278 10.91 23.07 -1.21
CA SER A 278 10.58 22.60 0.14
C SER A 278 9.64 21.40 0.07
N ASN A 279 9.76 20.47 1.03
CA ASN A 279 8.91 19.27 1.09
C ASN A 279 8.90 18.47 -0.25
N SER A 280 10.08 18.11 -0.72
CA SER A 280 10.28 17.48 -2.04
C SER A 280 11.11 16.19 -1.94
N PHE A 281 11.10 15.41 -3.02
CA PHE A 281 11.93 14.21 -3.10
C PHE A 281 13.43 14.53 -2.98
N MET A 282 13.88 15.69 -3.44
CA MET A 282 15.28 16.12 -3.32
C MET A 282 15.76 16.12 -1.86
N ASN A 283 14.90 16.49 -0.91
CA ASN A 283 15.24 16.52 0.52
C ASN A 283 15.49 15.14 1.11
N ILE A 284 14.84 14.10 0.53
CA ILE A 284 14.98 12.69 0.94
C ILE A 284 15.70 11.85 -0.12
N MET A 285 16.39 12.45 -1.09
CA MET A 285 17.00 11.73 -2.22
C MET A 285 17.97 10.63 -1.78
N LYS A 286 18.61 10.77 -0.61
CA LYS A 286 19.53 9.78 -0.03
C LYS A 286 18.80 8.69 0.77
N SER A 287 17.56 8.92 1.18
CA SER A 287 16.77 8.02 2.03
C SER A 287 16.54 6.64 1.42
N PRO A 288 16.18 6.49 0.13
CA PRO A 288 16.01 5.17 -0.46
C PRO A 288 17.20 4.24 -0.32
N LYS A 289 18.42 4.76 -0.51
CA LYS A 289 19.66 3.97 -0.35
C LYS A 289 19.94 3.66 1.12
N ALA A 290 19.68 4.59 2.02
CA ALA A 290 19.84 4.38 3.46
C ALA A 290 18.88 3.33 4.00
N ILE A 291 17.61 3.37 3.57
CA ILE A 291 16.58 2.36 3.89
C ILE A 291 17.03 0.99 3.38
N GLN A 292 17.43 0.87 2.11
CA GLN A 292 17.91 -0.39 1.56
C GLN A 292 19.06 -0.98 2.37
N LYS A 293 20.04 -0.15 2.76
CA LYS A 293 21.15 -0.56 3.60
C LYS A 293 20.67 -1.07 4.96
N ALA A 294 19.77 -0.35 5.62
CA ALA A 294 19.22 -0.73 6.92
C ALA A 294 18.46 -2.08 6.84
N LEU A 295 17.61 -2.23 5.82
CA LEU A 295 16.86 -3.48 5.59
C LEU A 295 17.80 -4.66 5.26
N THR A 296 18.89 -4.42 4.50
CA THR A 296 19.92 -5.44 4.24
C THR A 296 20.58 -5.90 5.54
N GLN A 297 20.98 -4.97 6.42
CA GLN A 297 21.55 -5.30 7.72
C GLN A 297 20.60 -6.12 8.61
N ALA A 298 19.31 -5.82 8.57
CA ALA A 298 18.30 -6.60 9.28
C ALA A 298 18.09 -8.00 8.66
N ALA A 299 18.23 -8.12 7.33
CA ALA A 299 18.02 -9.37 6.61
C ALA A 299 19.20 -10.35 6.68
N GLU A 300 20.44 -9.87 6.85
CA GLU A 300 21.66 -10.71 6.77
C GLU A 300 21.86 -11.67 7.96
N GLY A 301 21.00 -11.65 8.97
CA GLY A 301 21.13 -12.55 10.10
C GLY A 301 22.42 -12.30 10.92
N LYS A 302 22.86 -13.26 11.71
CA LYS A 302 24.16 -13.20 12.38
C LYS A 302 25.29 -13.43 11.36
N LYS A 303 26.17 -12.47 11.18
CA LYS A 303 27.55 -12.76 10.88
C LYS A 303 28.29 -12.92 12.17
#